data_009d4db5bfb9ca5f6873af19ad44db3f
#
_entry.id   009d4db5bfb9ca5f6873af19ad44db3f
#
_cell.length_a   1.000
_cell.length_b   1.000
_cell.length_c   1.000
_cell.angle_alpha   90.00
_cell.angle_beta   90.00
_cell.angle_gamma   90.00
#
_symmetry.space_group_name_H-M   'P 1'
#
loop_
_entity.id
_entity.type
_entity.pdbx_description
1 polymer ?
#
loop_
_entity_poly.entity_id
_entity_poly.type
_entity_poly.pdbx_seq_one_letter_code
_entity_poly.pdbx_strand_id
1 'polypeptide(L)'
;MTFVKIQKNNVYSKRFQVHFRRRRLGKTDYYQRKRLTLQRKNKYNTAKWRFVVRRTNQRIICQVVWSTLEGDKVKAQADSFELRKWGVTAGLTNFPAAYATGLLCSRRLLKTLDKENKSEEYTPDYFNLFNIIKEADGNDVDFDQLCMQKDLGYRPFKCYLDLGLVRATKGNRVFAAMKGAIDGGIHIPHNPKIFPQKKAEKKPKVVVPAKKEKGKKEDKKKEEEKKKKVEDDEEEFDGTLLRERIFGKHVQDWMDAYAKKKDKQEHQFSQWKECLKKAGVKTVEDLYKKVHAEIRKNPERAEKKKEEYKYTRDEKDKSLVTGPNGKQFRRDVRLNNQQRKDRVNEKIAKFFEARKK
;
A
#
# COMPACT_ATOMS: atom_id res chain seq x y z
N MET A 1 20.15 -14.96 -27.34
CA MET A 1 21.21 -15.12 -26.32
C MET A 1 21.17 -16.52 -25.78
N THR A 2 22.22 -17.29 -25.95
CA THR A 2 22.36 -18.64 -25.41
C THR A 2 22.55 -18.56 -23.89
N PHE A 3 21.77 -19.33 -23.17
CA PHE A 3 21.82 -19.41 -21.71
C PHE A 3 23.08 -20.21 -21.31
N VAL A 4 24.10 -19.55 -20.78
CA VAL A 4 25.30 -20.20 -20.30
C VAL A 4 25.10 -20.63 -18.85
N LYS A 5 25.13 -21.96 -18.60
CA LYS A 5 25.05 -22.52 -17.25
C LYS A 5 26.34 -22.25 -16.48
N ILE A 6 26.23 -21.52 -15.37
CA ILE A 6 27.38 -21.27 -14.49
C ILE A 6 27.78 -22.56 -13.77
N GLN A 7 29.01 -23.00 -13.96
CA GLN A 7 29.55 -24.17 -13.25
C GLN A 7 29.83 -23.81 -11.79
N LYS A 8 29.20 -24.55 -10.86
CA LYS A 8 29.41 -24.40 -9.42
C LYS A 8 30.57 -25.27 -8.96
N ASN A 9 31.77 -24.73 -8.99
CA ASN A 9 32.99 -25.38 -8.51
C ASN A 9 33.39 -24.80 -7.13
N ASN A 10 34.49 -25.31 -6.55
CA ASN A 10 35.00 -24.83 -5.26
C ASN A 10 35.33 -23.33 -5.25
N VAL A 11 35.82 -22.81 -6.38
CA VAL A 11 36.13 -21.37 -6.54
C VAL A 11 34.84 -20.55 -6.50
N TYR A 12 33.78 -21.00 -7.19
CA TYR A 12 32.46 -20.36 -7.11
C TYR A 12 31.96 -20.31 -5.67
N SER A 13 32.02 -21.42 -4.95
CA SER A 13 31.54 -21.50 -3.57
C SER A 13 32.34 -20.61 -2.61
N LYS A 14 33.67 -20.53 -2.80
CA LYS A 14 34.56 -19.64 -2.00
C LYS A 14 34.31 -18.15 -2.25
N ARG A 15 33.94 -17.78 -3.48
CA ARG A 15 33.68 -16.38 -3.88
C ARG A 15 32.23 -15.97 -3.72
N PHE A 16 31.34 -16.91 -3.45
CA PHE A 16 29.92 -16.63 -3.32
C PHE A 16 29.63 -15.77 -2.08
N GLN A 17 29.21 -14.55 -2.31
CA GLN A 17 28.75 -13.64 -1.26
C GLN A 17 27.24 -13.74 -1.12
N VAL A 18 26.78 -14.10 0.06
CA VAL A 18 25.35 -14.23 0.37
C VAL A 18 24.73 -12.84 0.45
N HIS A 19 23.64 -12.63 -0.26
CA HIS A 19 22.88 -11.39 -0.15
C HIS A 19 22.24 -11.22 1.24
N PHE A 20 21.91 -10.00 1.60
CA PHE A 20 21.22 -9.70 2.86
C PHE A 20 19.94 -10.54 3.05
N ARG A 21 19.63 -10.88 4.29
CA ARG A 21 18.50 -11.76 4.65
C ARG A 21 17.19 -11.33 3.98
N ARG A 22 16.82 -10.06 4.05
CA ARG A 22 15.57 -9.57 3.46
C ARG A 22 15.56 -9.57 1.93
N ARG A 23 16.74 -9.46 1.29
CA ARG A 23 16.91 -9.64 -0.17
C ARG A 23 16.66 -11.09 -0.56
N ARG A 24 17.22 -12.03 0.19
CA ARG A 24 17.02 -13.48 -0.05
C ARG A 24 15.56 -13.90 0.15
N LEU A 25 14.86 -13.29 1.11
CA LEU A 25 13.43 -13.51 1.35
C LEU A 25 12.53 -12.81 0.32
N GLY A 26 13.08 -12.04 -0.63
CA GLY A 26 12.30 -11.29 -1.61
C GLY A 26 11.38 -10.24 -0.99
N LYS A 27 11.79 -9.58 0.10
CA LYS A 27 10.96 -8.59 0.84
C LYS A 27 11.42 -7.15 0.65
N THR A 28 12.68 -6.92 0.28
CA THR A 28 13.25 -5.58 0.23
C THR A 28 14.12 -5.39 -1.00
N ASP A 29 13.88 -4.32 -1.73
CA ASP A 29 14.79 -3.77 -2.73
C ASP A 29 15.72 -2.76 -2.04
N TYR A 30 16.97 -3.17 -1.78
CA TYR A 30 17.94 -2.31 -1.10
C TYR A 30 18.41 -1.13 -1.95
N TYR A 31 18.36 -1.22 -3.26
CA TYR A 31 18.69 -0.12 -4.15
C TYR A 31 17.67 1.02 -4.02
N GLN A 32 16.38 0.69 -4.05
CA GLN A 32 15.30 1.63 -3.80
C GLN A 32 15.37 2.16 -2.36
N ARG A 33 15.53 1.27 -1.37
CA ARG A 33 15.61 1.66 0.04
C ARG A 33 16.74 2.66 0.30
N LYS A 34 17.94 2.45 -0.23
CA LYS A 34 19.06 3.38 -0.10
C LYS A 34 18.69 4.79 -0.56
N ARG A 35 18.03 4.92 -1.72
CA ARG A 35 17.63 6.21 -2.28
C ARG A 35 16.51 6.89 -1.48
N LEU A 36 15.59 6.10 -0.93
CA LEU A 36 14.47 6.61 -0.14
C LEU A 36 14.85 7.00 1.30
N THR A 37 15.88 6.38 1.87
CA THR A 37 16.30 6.65 3.25
C THR A 37 17.41 7.70 3.35
N LEU A 38 18.29 7.78 2.35
CA LEU A 38 19.39 8.72 2.36
C LEU A 38 18.90 10.16 2.19
N GLN A 39 19.19 11.03 3.19
CA GLN A 39 18.88 12.45 3.14
C GLN A 39 20.00 13.23 2.44
N ARG A 40 19.66 14.35 1.83
CA ARG A 40 20.65 15.27 1.24
C ARG A 40 21.55 15.84 2.33
N LYS A 41 22.87 15.96 2.04
CA LYS A 41 23.88 16.44 2.99
C LYS A 41 23.56 17.83 3.55
N ASN A 42 23.00 18.71 2.72
CA ASN A 42 22.61 20.08 3.13
C ASN A 42 21.35 20.17 4.01
N LYS A 43 20.64 19.06 4.21
CA LYS A 43 19.47 18.97 5.09
C LYS A 43 19.79 18.36 6.45
N TYR A 44 21.04 18.04 6.69
CA TYR A 44 21.56 17.47 7.95
C TYR A 44 20.72 16.27 8.45
N ASN A 45 20.25 16.31 9.69
CA ASN A 45 19.47 15.25 10.33
C ASN A 45 17.95 15.37 10.14
N THR A 46 17.48 16.23 9.23
CA THR A 46 16.05 16.37 8.96
C THR A 46 15.46 15.03 8.53
N ALA A 47 14.34 14.64 9.13
CA ALA A 47 13.67 13.38 8.81
C ALA A 47 13.23 13.33 7.33
N LYS A 48 13.59 12.25 6.63
CA LYS A 48 13.09 11.95 5.29
C LYS A 48 11.99 10.91 5.39
N TRP A 49 10.75 11.39 5.27
CA TRP A 49 9.58 10.55 5.38
C TRP A 49 9.29 9.79 4.09
N ARG A 50 8.86 8.55 4.21
CA ARG A 50 8.41 7.72 3.09
C ARG A 50 7.03 7.13 3.38
N PHE A 51 6.19 7.17 2.38
CA PHE A 51 4.88 6.55 2.39
C PHE A 51 5.00 5.13 1.84
N VAL A 52 4.99 4.16 2.74
CA VAL A 52 5.21 2.74 2.43
C VAL A 52 3.87 2.08 2.17
N VAL A 53 3.67 1.58 0.94
CA VAL A 53 2.47 0.82 0.59
C VAL A 53 2.86 -0.63 0.34
N ARG A 54 2.23 -1.55 1.05
CA ARG A 54 2.44 -3.00 0.87
C ARG A 54 1.12 -3.70 0.66
N ARG A 55 1.03 -4.42 -0.45
CA ARG A 55 -0.13 -5.22 -0.82
C ARG A 55 0.15 -6.69 -0.52
N THR A 56 -0.74 -7.31 0.24
CA THR A 56 -0.80 -8.76 0.42
C THR A 56 -1.99 -9.33 -0.35
N ASN A 57 -2.18 -10.63 -0.31
CA ASN A 57 -3.35 -11.27 -0.94
C ASN A 57 -4.67 -10.86 -0.28
N GLN A 58 -4.65 -10.57 1.03
CA GLN A 58 -5.86 -10.30 1.81
C GLN A 58 -6.05 -8.83 2.15
N ARG A 59 -4.99 -8.01 2.19
CA ARG A 59 -5.05 -6.63 2.67
C ARG A 59 -4.00 -5.72 2.04
N ILE A 60 -4.24 -4.42 2.20
CA ILE A 60 -3.31 -3.35 1.85
C ILE A 60 -2.91 -2.66 3.16
N ILE A 61 -1.62 -2.43 3.32
CA ILE A 61 -1.03 -1.77 4.49
C ILE A 61 -0.35 -0.51 4.01
N CYS A 62 -0.73 0.64 4.58
CA CYS A 62 -0.11 1.93 4.35
C CYS A 62 0.57 2.39 5.64
N GLN A 63 1.81 2.87 5.53
CA GLN A 63 2.60 3.33 6.67
C GLN A 63 3.38 4.58 6.30
N VAL A 64 3.46 5.55 7.21
CA VAL A 64 4.40 6.67 7.12
C VAL A 64 5.57 6.36 8.03
N VAL A 65 6.77 6.26 7.43
CA VAL A 65 7.96 5.70 8.10
C VAL A 65 9.15 6.63 7.92
N TRP A 66 9.94 6.74 8.95
CA TRP A 66 11.23 7.41 8.96
C TRP A 66 12.33 6.43 9.38
N SER A 67 13.46 6.47 8.67
CA SER A 67 14.61 5.63 8.97
C SER A 67 15.56 6.33 9.93
N THR A 68 15.86 5.69 11.07
CA THR A 68 16.86 6.12 12.06
C THR A 68 18.02 5.13 12.10
N LEU A 69 19.08 5.44 12.83
CA LEU A 69 20.23 4.55 13.02
C LEU A 69 19.86 3.23 13.71
N GLU A 70 18.91 3.27 14.64
CA GLU A 70 18.41 2.09 15.35
C GLU A 70 17.48 1.22 14.48
N GLY A 71 16.82 1.82 13.48
CA GLY A 71 15.85 1.16 12.62
C GLY A 71 14.77 2.10 12.09
N ASP A 72 13.74 1.54 11.50
CA ASP A 72 12.62 2.30 10.95
C ASP A 72 11.59 2.61 12.06
N LYS A 73 11.24 3.89 12.21
CA LYS A 73 10.18 4.36 13.12
C LYS A 73 8.91 4.66 12.33
N VAL A 74 7.79 4.04 12.72
CA VAL A 74 6.49 4.24 12.08
C VAL A 74 5.73 5.35 12.80
N LYS A 75 5.37 6.43 12.09
CA LYS A 75 4.62 7.56 12.63
C LYS A 75 3.11 7.32 12.57
N ALA A 76 2.62 6.84 11.45
CA ALA A 76 1.21 6.50 11.24
C ALA A 76 1.08 5.22 10.42
N GLN A 77 0.03 4.45 10.68
CA GLN A 77 -0.27 3.21 9.99
C GLN A 77 -1.77 3.06 9.80
N ALA A 78 -2.16 2.52 8.64
CA ALA A 78 -3.53 2.10 8.34
C ALA A 78 -3.53 0.76 7.60
N ASP A 79 -4.57 -0.04 7.85
CA ASP A 79 -4.78 -1.35 7.23
C ASP A 79 -6.16 -1.39 6.61
N SER A 80 -6.29 -1.98 5.42
CA SER A 80 -7.59 -2.12 4.75
C SER A 80 -8.60 -2.97 5.54
N PHE A 81 -8.16 -3.82 6.48
CA PHE A 81 -9.06 -4.51 7.39
C PHE A 81 -9.83 -3.57 8.33
N GLU A 82 -9.28 -2.40 8.60
CA GLU A 82 -9.94 -1.40 9.42
C GLU A 82 -11.20 -0.82 8.74
N LEU A 83 -11.28 -0.89 7.39
CA LEU A 83 -12.44 -0.45 6.61
C LEU A 83 -13.71 -1.26 6.93
N ARG A 84 -13.56 -2.45 7.52
CA ARG A 84 -14.69 -3.27 8.02
C ARG A 84 -15.51 -2.54 9.06
N LYS A 85 -14.91 -1.63 9.82
CA LYS A 85 -15.61 -0.78 10.79
C LYS A 85 -16.73 0.06 10.12
N TRP A 86 -16.50 0.45 8.87
CA TRP A 86 -17.43 1.28 8.09
C TRP A 86 -18.23 0.47 7.05
N GLY A 87 -18.26 -0.86 7.18
CA GLY A 87 -19.09 -1.73 6.38
C GLY A 87 -18.41 -2.36 5.16
N VAL A 88 -17.15 -2.05 4.84
CA VAL A 88 -16.44 -2.70 3.73
C VAL A 88 -15.93 -4.06 4.16
N THR A 89 -16.68 -5.11 3.91
CA THR A 89 -16.30 -6.50 4.25
C THR A 89 -15.69 -7.24 3.06
N ALA A 90 -16.02 -6.84 1.82
CA ALA A 90 -15.57 -7.45 0.57
C ALA A 90 -14.55 -6.56 -0.16
N GLY A 91 -13.69 -7.16 -0.98
CA GLY A 91 -12.78 -6.45 -1.87
C GLY A 91 -11.71 -5.60 -1.19
N LEU A 92 -11.18 -6.01 -0.04
CA LEU A 92 -10.21 -5.26 0.78
C LEU A 92 -8.84 -5.02 0.10
N THR A 93 -8.60 -5.59 -1.07
CA THR A 93 -7.38 -5.39 -1.87
C THR A 93 -7.65 -4.68 -3.21
N ASN A 94 -8.87 -4.22 -3.45
CA ASN A 94 -9.27 -3.52 -4.66
C ASN A 94 -8.73 -2.08 -4.71
N PHE A 95 -8.87 -1.45 -5.86
CA PHE A 95 -8.46 -0.07 -6.09
C PHE A 95 -9.14 0.92 -5.12
N PRO A 96 -10.49 0.89 -4.93
CA PRO A 96 -11.17 1.77 -3.98
C PRO A 96 -10.75 1.52 -2.53
N ALA A 97 -10.55 0.25 -2.12
CA ALA A 97 -10.05 -0.05 -0.79
C ALA A 97 -8.61 0.45 -0.57
N ALA A 98 -7.76 0.42 -1.61
CA ALA A 98 -6.42 0.98 -1.56
C ALA A 98 -6.47 2.50 -1.35
N TYR A 99 -7.32 3.21 -2.11
CA TYR A 99 -7.53 4.64 -1.95
C TYR A 99 -8.02 4.99 -0.53
N ALA A 100 -9.06 4.32 -0.05
CA ALA A 100 -9.61 4.55 1.29
C ALA A 100 -8.57 4.28 2.41
N THR A 101 -7.70 3.27 2.24
CA THR A 101 -6.62 2.98 3.20
C THR A 101 -5.54 4.08 3.19
N GLY A 102 -5.20 4.60 2.01
CA GLY A 102 -4.29 5.74 1.88
C GLY A 102 -4.85 7.00 2.56
N LEU A 103 -6.13 7.31 2.30
CA LEU A 103 -6.86 8.40 2.93
C LEU A 103 -6.89 8.25 4.46
N LEU A 104 -7.14 7.05 4.96
CA LEU A 104 -7.15 6.78 6.40
C LEU A 104 -5.76 7.02 7.02
N CYS A 105 -4.70 6.57 6.36
CA CYS A 105 -3.32 6.74 6.83
C CYS A 105 -2.94 8.22 6.93
N SER A 106 -3.27 9.02 5.92
CA SER A 106 -2.96 10.46 5.88
C SER A 106 -3.74 11.23 6.95
N ARG A 107 -5.06 11.01 7.05
CA ARG A 107 -5.90 11.68 8.07
C ARG A 107 -5.48 11.33 9.49
N ARG A 108 -5.07 10.06 9.71
CA ARG A 108 -4.50 9.61 10.99
C ARG A 108 -3.17 10.26 11.30
N LEU A 109 -2.29 10.41 10.30
CA LEU A 109 -1.01 11.12 10.47
C LEU A 109 -1.22 12.55 10.94
N LEU A 110 -2.09 13.31 10.25
CA LEU A 110 -2.36 14.70 10.60
C LEU A 110 -2.89 14.82 12.05
N LYS A 111 -3.83 13.95 12.43
CA LYS A 111 -4.33 13.92 13.82
C LYS A 111 -3.25 13.53 14.85
N THR A 112 -2.27 12.72 14.46
CA THR A 112 -1.14 12.38 15.34
C THR A 112 -0.20 13.56 15.49
N LEU A 113 0.04 14.33 14.41
CA LEU A 113 0.84 15.55 14.44
C LEU A 113 0.21 16.60 15.35
N ASP A 114 -1.11 16.81 15.26
CA ASP A 114 -1.81 17.75 16.14
C ASP A 114 -1.71 17.36 17.63
N LYS A 115 -1.75 16.05 17.93
CA LYS A 115 -1.58 15.56 19.31
C LYS A 115 -0.19 15.82 19.85
N GLU A 116 0.84 15.67 19.01
CA GLU A 116 2.24 15.90 19.42
C GLU A 116 2.56 17.39 19.58
N ASN A 117 1.99 18.23 18.73
CA ASN A 117 2.24 19.67 18.72
C ASN A 117 1.40 20.47 19.74
N LYS A 118 0.40 19.84 20.37
CA LYS A 118 -0.45 20.50 21.39
C LYS A 118 0.28 21.08 22.60
N SER A 119 1.56 20.78 22.77
CA SER A 119 2.42 21.33 23.83
C SER A 119 2.97 22.73 23.50
N GLU A 120 2.83 23.22 22.26
CA GLU A 120 3.29 24.52 21.82
C GLU A 120 2.08 25.46 21.69
N GLU A 121 2.10 26.63 22.30
CA GLU A 121 0.98 27.56 22.44
C GLU A 121 0.41 28.10 21.09
N TYR A 122 1.09 27.88 19.97
CA TYR A 122 0.72 28.45 18.67
C TYR A 122 0.86 27.46 17.50
N THR A 123 0.24 26.29 17.61
CA THR A 123 0.28 25.33 16.50
C THR A 123 -1.06 25.21 15.79
N PRO A 124 -1.08 25.23 14.44
CA PRO A 124 -2.30 25.06 13.69
C PRO A 124 -2.87 23.65 13.86
N ASP A 125 -4.19 23.53 13.80
CA ASP A 125 -4.86 22.25 13.70
C ASP A 125 -4.67 21.69 12.27
N TYR A 126 -3.60 20.94 12.05
CA TYR A 126 -3.25 20.33 10.76
C TYR A 126 -4.36 19.44 10.22
N PHE A 127 -5.10 18.78 11.10
CA PHE A 127 -6.18 17.92 10.72
C PHE A 127 -7.31 18.68 10.01
N ASN A 128 -7.70 19.83 10.51
CA ASN A 128 -8.72 20.67 9.87
C ASN A 128 -8.13 21.50 8.73
N LEU A 129 -6.95 22.09 8.92
CA LEU A 129 -6.28 22.96 7.96
C LEU A 129 -6.06 22.27 6.60
N PHE A 130 -5.56 21.04 6.59
CA PHE A 130 -5.29 20.27 5.37
C PHE A 130 -6.47 19.41 4.90
N ASN A 131 -7.68 19.65 5.36
CA ASN A 131 -8.89 18.99 4.85
C ASN A 131 -9.49 19.75 3.65
N ILE A 132 -8.65 20.07 2.67
CA ILE A 132 -9.00 20.93 1.52
C ILE A 132 -9.86 20.18 0.50
N ILE A 133 -9.45 18.94 0.17
CA ILE A 133 -10.15 18.08 -0.78
C ILE A 133 -11.19 17.27 0.00
N LYS A 134 -12.45 17.70 -0.03
CA LYS A 134 -13.55 17.04 0.70
C LYS A 134 -14.05 15.80 -0.01
N GLU A 135 -14.10 15.81 -1.33
CA GLU A 135 -14.53 14.69 -2.17
C GLU A 135 -13.49 14.37 -3.23
N ALA A 136 -13.41 13.09 -3.61
CA ALA A 136 -12.55 12.66 -4.69
C ALA A 136 -13.21 12.95 -6.03
N ASP A 137 -12.75 13.98 -6.73
CA ASP A 137 -13.21 14.33 -8.08
C ASP A 137 -12.47 13.57 -9.19
N GLY A 138 -11.36 12.91 -8.84
CA GLY A 138 -10.50 12.19 -9.77
C GLY A 138 -9.46 13.08 -10.43
N ASN A 139 -9.52 14.40 -10.26
CA ASN A 139 -8.53 15.31 -10.81
C ASN A 139 -7.19 15.15 -10.08
N ASP A 140 -6.12 15.34 -10.83
CA ASP A 140 -4.79 15.36 -10.24
C ASP A 140 -4.43 16.80 -9.93
N VAL A 141 -4.37 17.11 -8.64
CA VAL A 141 -3.99 18.42 -8.15
C VAL A 141 -2.70 18.27 -7.35
N ASP A 142 -1.70 19.08 -7.66
CA ASP A 142 -0.53 19.18 -6.81
C ASP A 142 -0.96 19.82 -5.47
N PHE A 143 -0.94 19.01 -4.42
CA PHE A 143 -1.41 19.42 -3.10
C PHE A 143 -0.57 20.59 -2.52
N ASP A 144 0.71 20.67 -2.87
CA ASP A 144 1.59 21.76 -2.45
C ASP A 144 1.17 23.10 -3.10
N GLN A 145 0.90 23.07 -4.41
CA GLN A 145 0.37 24.23 -5.14
C GLN A 145 -1.01 24.66 -4.63
N LEU A 146 -1.89 23.69 -4.36
CA LEU A 146 -3.23 23.97 -3.82
C LEU A 146 -3.17 24.66 -2.45
N CYS A 147 -2.24 24.25 -1.60
CA CYS A 147 -2.00 24.89 -0.30
C CYS A 147 -1.48 26.33 -0.46
N MET A 148 -0.59 26.57 -1.43
CA MET A 148 -0.09 27.91 -1.74
C MET A 148 -1.20 28.82 -2.30
N GLN A 149 -2.03 28.32 -3.22
CA GLN A 149 -3.15 29.09 -3.79
C GLN A 149 -4.18 29.50 -2.73
N LYS A 150 -4.34 28.69 -1.68
CA LYS A 150 -5.25 28.98 -0.56
C LYS A 150 -4.60 29.78 0.58
N ASP A 151 -3.36 30.18 0.41
CA ASP A 151 -2.57 30.96 1.37
C ASP A 151 -2.70 30.46 2.82
N LEU A 152 -2.47 29.16 3.00
CA LEU A 152 -2.63 28.51 4.31
C LEU A 152 -1.53 28.86 5.33
N GLY A 153 -0.49 29.58 4.93
CA GLY A 153 0.66 29.94 5.77
C GLY A 153 1.58 28.79 6.17
N TYR A 154 1.14 27.55 5.97
CA TYR A 154 1.88 26.34 6.34
C TYR A 154 2.05 25.40 5.15
N ARG A 155 3.21 24.73 5.10
CA ARG A 155 3.49 23.72 4.06
C ARG A 155 2.92 22.36 4.45
N PRO A 156 2.39 21.58 3.49
CA PRO A 156 1.89 20.24 3.75
C PRO A 156 3.04 19.28 4.12
N PHE A 157 2.70 18.26 4.91
CA PHE A 157 3.64 17.19 5.26
C PHE A 157 4.09 16.43 4.02
N LYS A 158 5.40 16.42 3.75
CA LYS A 158 5.98 15.84 2.54
C LYS A 158 6.51 14.43 2.76
N CYS A 159 6.07 13.48 1.93
CA CYS A 159 6.55 12.10 1.91
C CYS A 159 7.03 11.69 0.52
N TYR A 160 7.77 10.58 0.44
CA TYR A 160 8.15 9.93 -0.82
C TYR A 160 7.53 8.54 -0.88
N LEU A 161 6.94 8.17 -2.02
CA LEU A 161 6.32 6.86 -2.20
C LEU A 161 7.36 5.73 -2.21
N ASP A 162 7.10 4.68 -1.42
CA ASP A 162 7.87 3.43 -1.39
C ASP A 162 7.00 2.28 -1.93
N LEU A 163 7.27 1.89 -3.18
CA LEU A 163 6.58 0.81 -3.90
C LEU A 163 7.01 -0.59 -3.43
N GLY A 164 8.19 -0.72 -2.82
CA GLY A 164 8.82 -2.02 -2.54
C GLY A 164 9.21 -2.75 -3.82
N LEU A 165 8.82 -4.01 -3.93
CA LEU A 165 9.14 -4.87 -5.08
C LEU A 165 8.07 -4.83 -6.19
N VAL A 166 7.03 -4.03 -6.02
CA VAL A 166 5.94 -3.94 -7.00
C VAL A 166 6.39 -3.13 -8.21
N ARG A 167 6.11 -3.64 -9.41
CA ARG A 167 6.39 -2.91 -10.65
C ARG A 167 5.51 -1.67 -10.76
N ALA A 168 6.09 -0.53 -11.11
CA ALA A 168 5.39 0.72 -11.36
C ALA A 168 4.66 0.68 -12.71
N THR A 169 3.41 0.21 -12.71
CA THR A 169 2.53 0.19 -13.88
C THR A 169 1.39 1.17 -13.73
N LYS A 170 0.96 1.83 -14.82
CA LYS A 170 -0.20 2.74 -14.80
C LYS A 170 -1.43 2.07 -14.18
N GLY A 171 -2.14 2.77 -13.30
CA GLY A 171 -3.33 2.26 -12.64
C GLY A 171 -3.10 1.18 -11.57
N ASN A 172 -1.86 1.01 -11.09
CA ASN A 172 -1.58 0.07 -10.00
C ASN A 172 -2.27 0.55 -8.69
N ARG A 173 -2.72 -0.41 -7.90
CA ARG A 173 -3.37 -0.17 -6.58
C ARG A 173 -2.50 0.60 -5.58
N VAL A 174 -1.17 0.53 -5.73
CA VAL A 174 -0.25 1.34 -4.91
C VAL A 174 -0.44 2.83 -5.17
N PHE A 175 -0.66 3.20 -6.44
CA PHE A 175 -0.95 4.59 -6.82
C PHE A 175 -2.34 5.04 -6.38
N ALA A 176 -3.30 4.12 -6.26
CA ALA A 176 -4.58 4.43 -5.61
C ALA A 176 -4.39 4.84 -4.15
N ALA A 177 -3.58 4.08 -3.39
CA ALA A 177 -3.27 4.43 -2.00
C ALA A 177 -2.50 5.77 -1.90
N MET A 178 -1.60 6.03 -2.86
CA MET A 178 -0.91 7.32 -2.95
C MET A 178 -1.89 8.47 -3.19
N LYS A 179 -2.82 8.33 -4.16
CA LYS A 179 -3.85 9.36 -4.43
C LYS A 179 -4.72 9.61 -3.20
N GLY A 180 -5.14 8.54 -2.51
CA GLY A 180 -5.89 8.66 -1.25
C GLY A 180 -5.11 9.41 -0.17
N ALA A 181 -3.79 9.22 -0.08
CA ALA A 181 -2.95 9.94 0.86
C ALA A 181 -2.81 11.44 0.51
N ILE A 182 -2.70 11.75 -0.78
CA ILE A 182 -2.64 13.14 -1.28
C ILE A 182 -3.96 13.85 -0.98
N ASP A 183 -5.09 13.26 -1.34
CA ASP A 183 -6.43 13.82 -1.09
C ASP A 183 -6.73 13.93 0.42
N GLY A 184 -6.01 13.18 1.24
CA GLY A 184 -6.07 13.25 2.70
C GLY A 184 -5.21 14.36 3.34
N GLY A 185 -4.38 15.08 2.56
CA GLY A 185 -3.62 16.23 3.05
C GLY A 185 -2.11 16.02 3.17
N ILE A 186 -1.54 15.01 2.49
CA ILE A 186 -0.09 14.77 2.43
C ILE A 186 0.42 15.10 1.03
N HIS A 187 1.52 15.83 0.94
CA HIS A 187 2.18 16.05 -0.34
C HIS A 187 3.12 14.89 -0.68
N ILE A 188 2.85 14.22 -1.81
CA ILE A 188 3.71 13.16 -2.38
C ILE A 188 4.00 13.55 -3.82
N PRO A 189 5.27 13.87 -4.18
CA PRO A 189 5.62 14.21 -5.56
C PRO A 189 5.36 13.04 -6.51
N HIS A 190 4.65 13.28 -7.59
CA HIS A 190 4.28 12.27 -8.57
C HIS A 190 3.98 12.89 -9.94
N ASN A 191 3.77 12.05 -10.96
CA ASN A 191 3.36 12.48 -12.29
C ASN A 191 1.94 11.95 -12.55
N PRO A 192 1.00 12.77 -13.04
CA PRO A 192 -0.38 12.39 -13.36
C PRO A 192 -0.50 11.19 -14.31
N LYS A 193 0.47 11.02 -15.21
CA LYS A 193 0.52 9.90 -16.18
C LYS A 193 0.52 8.50 -15.52
N ILE A 194 0.73 8.41 -14.19
CA ILE A 194 0.72 7.15 -13.43
C ILE A 194 -0.70 6.64 -13.16
N PHE A 195 -1.67 7.54 -13.07
CA PHE A 195 -3.06 7.21 -12.80
C PHE A 195 -3.76 6.59 -14.02
N PRO A 196 -4.85 5.84 -13.81
CA PRO A 196 -5.65 5.31 -14.90
C PRO A 196 -6.30 6.45 -15.68
N GLN A 197 -6.05 6.47 -16.98
CA GLN A 197 -6.60 7.43 -17.94
C GLN A 197 -7.31 6.67 -19.06
N LYS A 198 -8.32 7.28 -19.67
CA LYS A 198 -8.83 6.79 -20.95
C LYS A 198 -7.73 6.94 -21.99
N LYS A 199 -7.58 5.97 -22.87
CA LYS A 199 -6.70 6.15 -24.03
C LYS A 199 -7.30 7.27 -24.87
N ALA A 200 -6.53 8.33 -25.11
CA ALA A 200 -6.93 9.32 -26.08
C ALA A 200 -7.18 8.59 -27.42
N GLU A 201 -8.34 8.81 -28.01
CA GLU A 201 -8.62 8.33 -29.36
C GLU A 201 -7.60 8.99 -30.27
N LYS A 202 -6.75 8.17 -30.92
CA LYS A 202 -5.77 8.67 -31.86
C LYS A 202 -6.54 9.37 -32.95
N LYS A 203 -6.52 10.69 -32.96
CA LYS A 203 -7.06 11.46 -34.11
C LYS A 203 -6.44 10.89 -35.37
N PRO A 204 -7.22 10.54 -36.38
CA PRO A 204 -6.69 9.95 -37.61
C PRO A 204 -5.63 10.92 -38.16
N LYS A 205 -4.42 10.41 -38.37
CA LYS A 205 -3.34 11.21 -38.97
C LYS A 205 -3.83 11.66 -40.31
N VAL A 206 -4.13 12.94 -40.47
CA VAL A 206 -4.39 13.54 -41.75
C VAL A 206 -3.12 13.40 -42.56
N VAL A 207 -3.11 12.42 -43.48
CA VAL A 207 -2.03 12.22 -44.43
C VAL A 207 -2.14 13.35 -45.46
N VAL A 208 -1.40 14.43 -45.24
CA VAL A 208 -1.27 15.48 -46.26
C VAL A 208 -0.33 14.92 -47.32
N PRO A 209 -0.74 14.82 -48.59
CA PRO A 209 0.08 14.30 -49.68
C PRO A 209 1.31 15.21 -49.85
N ALA A 210 2.50 14.64 -49.75
CA ALA A 210 3.75 15.34 -49.86
C ALA A 210 3.99 15.80 -51.31
N LYS A 211 3.85 17.09 -51.60
CA LYS A 211 4.42 17.69 -52.81
C LYS A 211 5.94 17.72 -52.67
N LYS A 212 6.62 17.07 -53.63
CA LYS A 212 8.07 17.02 -53.72
C LYS A 212 8.61 18.40 -54.12
N GLU A 213 9.24 19.10 -53.20
CA GLU A 213 10.19 20.17 -53.48
C GLU A 213 11.48 19.93 -52.73
N LYS A 214 12.57 19.74 -53.50
CA LYS A 214 13.93 19.52 -52.99
C LYS A 214 14.56 20.86 -52.61
N GLY A 215 15.21 20.91 -51.45
CA GLY A 215 16.24 21.90 -51.13
C GLY A 215 15.88 22.80 -49.92
N LYS A 216 16.68 22.72 -48.84
CA LYS A 216 16.75 23.61 -47.66
C LYS A 216 15.63 23.49 -46.61
N LYS A 217 15.10 22.32 -46.29
CA LYS A 217 14.02 22.16 -45.29
C LYS A 217 14.26 21.10 -44.22
N GLU A 218 15.46 20.52 -44.10
CA GLU A 218 15.67 19.45 -43.09
C GLU A 218 15.71 19.94 -41.64
N ASP A 219 16.28 21.12 -41.40
CA ASP A 219 16.39 21.63 -40.04
C ASP A 219 15.07 22.20 -39.50
N LYS A 220 14.28 22.86 -40.37
CA LYS A 220 12.92 23.31 -40.00
C LYS A 220 11.98 22.15 -39.77
N LYS A 221 12.07 21.05 -40.57
CA LYS A 221 11.29 19.84 -40.32
C LYS A 221 11.61 19.16 -39.00
N LYS A 222 12.88 19.13 -38.59
CA LYS A 222 13.30 18.57 -37.31
C LYS A 222 12.83 19.43 -36.12
N GLU A 223 12.75 20.74 -36.26
CA GLU A 223 12.18 21.62 -35.25
C GLU A 223 10.64 21.52 -35.19
N GLU A 224 9.96 21.46 -36.35
CA GLU A 224 8.51 21.25 -36.40
C GLU A 224 8.11 19.85 -35.88
N GLU A 225 8.90 18.81 -36.19
CA GLU A 225 8.66 17.46 -35.60
C GLU A 225 8.95 17.42 -34.11
N LYS A 226 9.94 18.19 -33.62
CA LYS A 226 10.16 18.35 -32.18
C LYS A 226 9.05 19.15 -31.51
N LYS A 227 8.55 20.22 -32.12
CA LYS A 227 7.40 20.98 -31.63
C LYS A 227 6.13 20.16 -31.64
N LYS A 228 5.83 19.42 -32.72
CA LYS A 228 4.68 18.48 -32.77
C LYS A 228 4.81 17.33 -31.79
N LYS A 229 6.01 16.81 -31.51
CA LYS A 229 6.21 15.81 -30.45
C LYS A 229 6.02 16.39 -29.04
N VAL A 230 6.27 17.69 -28.84
CA VAL A 230 6.03 18.38 -27.58
C VAL A 230 4.55 18.69 -27.41
N GLU A 231 3.84 19.09 -28.47
CA GLU A 231 2.38 19.34 -28.46
C GLU A 231 1.55 18.05 -28.32
N ASP A 232 2.03 16.90 -28.86
CA ASP A 232 1.40 15.58 -28.64
C ASP A 232 1.60 15.03 -27.23
N ASP A 233 2.51 15.61 -26.43
CA ASP A 233 2.79 15.20 -25.05
C ASP A 233 1.98 15.98 -23.98
N GLU A 234 1.26 17.03 -24.36
CA GLU A 234 0.35 17.78 -23.47
C GLU A 234 -1.08 17.26 -23.51
N GLU A 235 -1.27 15.93 -23.50
CA GLU A 235 -2.58 15.36 -23.26
C GLU A 235 -3.07 15.77 -21.86
N GLU A 236 -4.10 16.60 -21.79
CA GLU A 236 -4.76 16.98 -20.55
C GLU A 236 -5.19 15.73 -19.78
N PHE A 237 -4.94 15.74 -18.47
CA PHE A 237 -5.28 14.61 -17.60
C PHE A 237 -6.81 14.51 -17.46
N ASP A 238 -7.42 13.43 -18.00
CA ASP A 238 -8.83 13.11 -17.77
C ASP A 238 -9.00 12.29 -16.47
N GLY A 239 -9.48 12.93 -15.43
CA GLY A 239 -9.72 12.32 -14.11
C GLY A 239 -10.96 11.43 -14.04
N THR A 240 -11.81 11.35 -15.06
CA THR A 240 -13.09 10.64 -15.01
C THR A 240 -12.90 9.15 -14.72
N LEU A 241 -12.00 8.49 -15.43
CA LEU A 241 -11.70 7.07 -15.21
C LEU A 241 -11.09 6.82 -13.83
N LEU A 242 -10.26 7.74 -13.33
CA LEU A 242 -9.70 7.64 -11.99
C LEU A 242 -10.80 7.71 -10.92
N ARG A 243 -11.74 8.66 -11.04
CA ARG A 243 -12.90 8.79 -10.17
C ARG A 243 -13.75 7.51 -10.17
N GLU A 244 -14.09 6.98 -11.33
CA GLU A 244 -14.84 5.73 -11.48
C GLU A 244 -14.14 4.57 -10.76
N ARG A 245 -12.80 4.51 -10.86
CA ARG A 245 -12.00 3.50 -10.16
C ARG A 245 -11.94 3.72 -8.65
N ILE A 246 -11.88 4.95 -8.16
CA ILE A 246 -11.87 5.30 -6.74
C ILE A 246 -13.18 4.87 -6.07
N PHE A 247 -14.32 5.11 -6.72
CA PHE A 247 -15.64 4.76 -6.19
C PHE A 247 -16.08 3.33 -6.53
N GLY A 248 -15.28 2.57 -7.26
CA GLY A 248 -15.53 1.16 -7.52
C GLY A 248 -16.58 0.88 -8.59
N LYS A 249 -16.86 1.81 -9.50
CA LYS A 249 -17.81 1.63 -10.63
C LYS A 249 -17.50 0.38 -11.44
N HIS A 250 -16.20 0.08 -11.65
CA HIS A 250 -15.80 -1.15 -12.35
C HIS A 250 -16.26 -2.45 -11.67
N VAL A 251 -16.49 -2.44 -10.36
CA VAL A 251 -17.06 -3.60 -9.64
C VAL A 251 -18.56 -3.64 -9.85
N GLN A 252 -19.22 -2.48 -9.78
CA GLN A 252 -20.67 -2.36 -10.01
C GLN A 252 -21.00 -2.81 -11.45
N ASP A 253 -20.31 -2.31 -12.46
CA ASP A 253 -20.50 -2.67 -13.86
C ASP A 253 -20.39 -4.19 -14.08
N TRP A 254 -19.42 -4.85 -13.42
CA TRP A 254 -19.28 -6.30 -13.48
C TRP A 254 -20.42 -7.04 -12.79
N MET A 255 -20.90 -6.53 -11.65
CA MET A 255 -22.06 -7.10 -10.96
C MET A 255 -23.31 -6.98 -11.83
N ASP A 256 -23.51 -5.84 -12.47
CA ASP A 256 -24.67 -5.57 -13.35
C ASP A 256 -24.59 -6.38 -14.65
N ALA A 257 -23.42 -6.46 -15.27
CA ALA A 257 -23.19 -7.29 -16.44
C ALA A 257 -23.41 -8.79 -16.13
N TYR A 258 -22.99 -9.24 -14.95
CA TYR A 258 -23.21 -10.60 -14.51
C TYR A 258 -24.69 -10.88 -14.23
N ALA A 259 -25.40 -9.91 -13.68
CA ALA A 259 -26.85 -10.03 -13.41
C ALA A 259 -27.67 -10.27 -14.72
N LYS A 260 -27.18 -9.81 -15.84
CA LYS A 260 -27.79 -9.96 -17.17
C LYS A 260 -27.48 -11.30 -17.87
N LYS A 261 -26.51 -12.07 -17.40
CA LYS A 261 -26.14 -13.37 -18.01
C LYS A 261 -27.18 -14.44 -17.75
N LYS A 262 -27.45 -15.31 -18.74
CA LYS A 262 -28.39 -16.44 -18.61
C LYS A 262 -27.84 -17.54 -17.70
N ASP A 263 -26.54 -17.86 -17.77
CA ASP A 263 -25.88 -18.87 -16.95
C ASP A 263 -25.30 -18.26 -15.69
N LYS A 264 -26.13 -18.02 -14.69
CA LYS A 264 -25.75 -17.40 -13.43
C LYS A 264 -25.28 -18.48 -12.44
N GLN A 265 -24.08 -18.33 -11.93
CA GLN A 265 -23.66 -19.04 -10.72
C GLN A 265 -24.17 -18.27 -9.51
N GLU A 266 -25.03 -18.85 -8.69
CA GLU A 266 -25.72 -18.17 -7.58
C GLU A 266 -24.78 -17.53 -6.57
N HIS A 267 -23.57 -18.07 -6.40
CA HIS A 267 -22.59 -17.61 -5.41
C HIS A 267 -21.66 -16.50 -5.89
N GLN A 268 -21.65 -16.18 -7.18
CA GLN A 268 -20.76 -15.12 -7.67
C GLN A 268 -21.27 -13.75 -7.16
N PHE A 269 -20.36 -12.94 -6.64
CA PHE A 269 -20.64 -11.65 -5.98
C PHE A 269 -21.51 -11.72 -4.70
N SER A 270 -21.76 -12.91 -4.11
CA SER A 270 -22.50 -13.05 -2.85
C SER A 270 -21.91 -12.17 -1.74
N GLN A 271 -20.57 -12.16 -1.60
CA GLN A 271 -19.87 -11.34 -0.61
C GLN A 271 -20.11 -9.83 -0.79
N TRP A 272 -20.20 -9.34 -2.05
CA TRP A 272 -20.52 -7.95 -2.32
C TRP A 272 -21.96 -7.61 -2.02
N LYS A 273 -22.90 -8.50 -2.37
CA LYS A 273 -24.33 -8.34 -2.05
C LYS A 273 -24.55 -8.29 -0.53
N GLU A 274 -23.88 -9.17 0.22
CA GLU A 274 -23.93 -9.14 1.69
C GLU A 274 -23.26 -7.88 2.26
N CYS A 275 -22.16 -7.42 1.67
CA CYS A 275 -21.47 -6.21 2.06
C CYS A 275 -22.38 -4.99 1.94
N LEU A 276 -23.06 -4.81 0.79
CA LEU A 276 -23.98 -3.71 0.54
C LEU A 276 -25.21 -3.78 1.47
N LYS A 277 -25.74 -4.99 1.70
CA LYS A 277 -26.85 -5.23 2.64
C LYS A 277 -26.50 -4.81 4.08
N LYS A 278 -25.31 -5.23 4.57
CA LYS A 278 -24.81 -4.88 5.92
C LYS A 278 -24.53 -3.39 6.07
N ALA A 279 -24.07 -2.73 5.01
CA ALA A 279 -23.82 -1.29 5.01
C ALA A 279 -25.07 -0.43 4.83
N GLY A 280 -26.22 -1.04 4.43
CA GLY A 280 -27.49 -0.36 4.18
C GLY A 280 -27.46 0.56 2.96
N VAL A 281 -26.69 0.20 1.92
CA VAL A 281 -26.52 0.99 0.68
C VAL A 281 -26.81 0.13 -0.55
N LYS A 282 -27.23 0.77 -1.64
CA LYS A 282 -27.63 0.08 -2.88
C LYS A 282 -26.45 -0.10 -3.83
N THR A 283 -25.55 0.87 -3.92
CA THR A 283 -24.44 0.87 -4.88
C THR A 283 -23.08 0.81 -4.18
N VAL A 284 -22.07 0.33 -4.92
CA VAL A 284 -20.69 0.32 -4.43
C VAL A 284 -20.15 1.75 -4.30
N GLU A 285 -20.59 2.67 -5.14
CA GLU A 285 -20.22 4.08 -5.10
C GLU A 285 -20.69 4.73 -3.79
N ASP A 286 -21.95 4.55 -3.41
CA ASP A 286 -22.51 5.09 -2.15
C ASP A 286 -21.78 4.54 -0.91
N LEU A 287 -21.41 3.24 -0.96
CA LEU A 287 -20.62 2.62 0.09
C LEU A 287 -19.30 3.38 0.30
N TYR A 288 -18.53 3.62 -0.78
CA TYR A 288 -17.26 4.29 -0.66
C TYR A 288 -17.37 5.78 -0.35
N LYS A 289 -18.42 6.48 -0.83
CA LYS A 289 -18.71 7.87 -0.41
C LYS A 289 -18.92 7.94 1.10
N LYS A 290 -19.73 7.05 1.66
CA LYS A 290 -19.97 6.94 3.12
C LYS A 290 -18.66 6.68 3.87
N VAL A 291 -17.86 5.72 3.40
CA VAL A 291 -16.58 5.36 4.01
C VAL A 291 -15.60 6.54 4.01
N HIS A 292 -15.46 7.25 2.90
CA HIS A 292 -14.57 8.41 2.81
C HIS A 292 -15.01 9.53 3.75
N ALA A 293 -16.31 9.79 3.87
CA ALA A 293 -16.85 10.79 4.80
C ALA A 293 -16.57 10.42 6.26
N GLU A 294 -16.77 9.15 6.63
CA GLU A 294 -16.49 8.67 7.97
C GLU A 294 -15.00 8.69 8.34
N ILE A 295 -14.10 8.33 7.39
CA ILE A 295 -12.65 8.43 7.57
C ILE A 295 -12.23 9.87 7.83
N ARG A 296 -12.83 10.85 7.13
CA ARG A 296 -12.54 12.26 7.33
C ARG A 296 -13.00 12.80 8.67
N LYS A 297 -14.11 12.26 9.19
CA LYS A 297 -14.62 12.61 10.54
C LYS A 297 -13.78 12.01 11.64
N ASN A 298 -13.54 10.70 11.60
CA ASN A 298 -12.84 10.00 12.67
C ASN A 298 -11.88 8.92 12.12
N PRO A 299 -10.60 9.25 11.90
CA PRO A 299 -9.59 8.31 11.42
C PRO A 299 -8.99 7.43 12.54
N GLU A 300 -9.40 7.58 13.79
CA GLU A 300 -8.77 6.88 14.91
C GLU A 300 -8.97 5.37 14.81
N ARG A 301 -7.93 4.65 15.22
CA ARG A 301 -8.00 3.20 15.34
C ARG A 301 -8.87 2.84 16.53
N ALA A 302 -9.80 1.91 16.35
CA ALA A 302 -10.52 1.34 17.48
C ALA A 302 -9.49 0.67 18.43
N GLU A 303 -9.51 1.07 19.68
CA GLU A 303 -8.69 0.41 20.70
C GLU A 303 -9.17 -1.04 20.81
N LYS A 304 -8.25 -1.95 20.53
CA LYS A 304 -8.50 -3.36 20.85
C LYS A 304 -8.46 -3.46 22.37
N LYS A 305 -9.60 -3.78 22.97
CA LYS A 305 -9.59 -4.23 24.37
C LYS A 305 -8.61 -5.38 24.43
N LYS A 306 -7.51 -5.19 25.13
CA LYS A 306 -6.60 -6.30 25.45
C LYS A 306 -7.37 -7.19 26.39
N GLU A 307 -7.96 -8.26 25.87
CA GLU A 307 -8.43 -9.33 26.71
C GLU A 307 -7.17 -9.89 27.39
N GLU A 308 -7.03 -9.68 28.67
CA GLU A 308 -5.99 -10.31 29.46
C GLU A 308 -6.32 -11.78 29.56
N TYR A 309 -5.80 -12.55 28.63
CA TYR A 309 -5.90 -14.00 28.70
C TYR A 309 -4.98 -14.50 29.82
N LYS A 310 -5.55 -14.78 30.99
CA LYS A 310 -4.84 -15.43 32.09
C LYS A 310 -4.69 -16.91 31.74
N TYR A 311 -3.44 -17.29 31.47
CA TYR A 311 -3.05 -18.68 31.31
C TYR A 311 -2.46 -19.15 32.64
N THR A 312 -3.01 -20.18 33.22
CA THR A 312 -2.50 -20.81 34.44
C THR A 312 -1.72 -22.07 34.04
N ARG A 313 -0.58 -22.30 34.67
CA ARG A 313 0.19 -23.54 34.52
C ARG A 313 -0.04 -24.40 35.75
N ASP A 314 -0.20 -25.71 35.54
CA ASP A 314 -0.26 -26.62 36.66
C ASP A 314 1.07 -26.70 37.37
N GLU A 315 1.02 -26.67 38.70
CA GLU A 315 2.24 -26.73 39.54
C GLU A 315 2.94 -28.10 39.40
N LYS A 316 2.16 -29.17 39.23
CA LYS A 316 2.68 -30.55 39.10
C LYS A 316 3.20 -30.83 37.68
N ASP A 317 2.49 -30.42 36.67
CA ASP A 317 2.90 -30.59 35.26
C ASP A 317 3.02 -29.24 34.56
N LYS A 318 4.24 -28.67 34.58
CA LYS A 318 4.55 -27.37 33.97
C LYS A 318 4.33 -27.33 32.45
N SER A 319 4.10 -28.49 31.82
CA SER A 319 3.74 -28.57 30.39
C SER A 319 2.26 -28.35 30.15
N LEU A 320 1.41 -28.55 31.14
CA LEU A 320 -0.02 -28.37 31.05
C LEU A 320 -0.38 -26.90 31.30
N VAL A 321 -1.04 -26.30 30.33
CA VAL A 321 -1.48 -24.89 30.39
C VAL A 321 -2.97 -24.85 30.24
N THR A 322 -3.67 -24.25 31.20
CA THR A 322 -5.11 -24.00 31.13
C THR A 322 -5.36 -22.61 30.58
N GLY A 323 -6.10 -22.52 29.48
CA GLY A 323 -6.48 -21.25 28.83
C GLY A 323 -7.70 -20.62 29.50
N PRO A 324 -8.05 -19.37 29.14
CA PRO A 324 -9.15 -18.60 29.72
C PRO A 324 -10.51 -19.26 29.52
N ASN A 325 -10.66 -20.15 28.54
CA ASN A 325 -11.87 -20.90 28.24
C ASN A 325 -11.92 -22.27 28.93
N GLY A 326 -11.07 -22.51 29.93
CA GLY A 326 -10.97 -23.80 30.64
C GLY A 326 -10.36 -24.93 29.80
N LYS A 327 -10.00 -24.67 28.53
CA LYS A 327 -9.36 -25.68 27.67
C LYS A 327 -7.91 -25.88 28.10
N GLN A 328 -7.58 -27.10 28.35
CA GLN A 328 -6.20 -27.52 28.66
C GLN A 328 -5.46 -27.91 27.39
N PHE A 329 -4.24 -27.45 27.25
CA PHE A 329 -3.34 -27.84 26.16
C PHE A 329 -1.91 -28.05 26.70
N ARG A 330 -1.19 -28.96 26.08
CA ARG A 330 0.21 -29.20 26.42
C ARG A 330 1.12 -28.28 25.63
N ARG A 331 2.02 -27.62 26.33
CA ARG A 331 3.11 -26.84 25.76
C ARG A 331 4.42 -27.38 26.26
N ASP A 332 5.22 -27.97 25.37
CA ASP A 332 6.53 -28.53 25.72
C ASP A 332 7.40 -27.49 26.45
N VAL A 333 7.92 -27.89 27.58
CA VAL A 333 8.88 -27.09 28.35
C VAL A 333 10.24 -27.21 27.68
N ARG A 334 10.97 -26.10 27.60
CA ARG A 334 12.33 -26.13 27.06
C ARG A 334 13.22 -26.98 27.95
N LEU A 335 13.64 -28.13 27.41
CA LEU A 335 14.53 -29.06 28.09
C LEU A 335 15.93 -28.45 28.23
N ASN A 336 16.56 -28.69 29.37
CA ASN A 336 17.97 -28.38 29.55
C ASN A 336 18.86 -29.41 28.79
N ASN A 337 20.18 -29.19 28.76
CA ASN A 337 21.07 -30.04 27.96
C ASN A 337 21.13 -31.49 28.48
N GLN A 338 21.04 -31.68 29.79
CA GLN A 338 21.02 -33.03 30.38
C GLN A 338 19.76 -33.79 30.01
N GLN A 339 18.59 -33.17 30.19
CA GLN A 339 17.30 -33.78 29.82
C GLN A 339 17.20 -34.12 28.34
N ARG A 340 17.87 -33.35 27.46
CA ARG A 340 17.96 -33.69 26.04
C ARG A 340 18.78 -34.94 25.77
N LYS A 341 19.92 -35.07 26.49
CA LYS A 341 20.76 -36.27 26.39
C LYS A 341 20.02 -37.50 26.90
N ASP A 342 19.36 -37.40 28.05
CA ASP A 342 18.57 -38.50 28.60
C ASP A 342 17.45 -38.93 27.65
N ARG A 343 16.73 -37.99 27.06
CA ARG A 343 15.70 -38.29 26.07
C ARG A 343 16.26 -38.97 24.81
N VAL A 344 17.47 -38.64 24.39
CA VAL A 344 18.14 -39.31 23.27
C VAL A 344 18.54 -40.74 23.66
N ASN A 345 19.12 -40.92 24.87
CA ASN A 345 19.51 -42.22 25.39
C ASN A 345 18.31 -43.17 25.55
N GLU A 346 17.18 -42.65 26.04
CA GLU A 346 15.92 -43.41 26.10
C GLU A 346 15.43 -43.87 24.72
N LYS A 347 15.52 -43.01 23.73
CA LYS A 347 15.14 -43.36 22.36
C LYS A 347 16.07 -44.45 21.76
N ILE A 348 17.36 -44.35 22.06
CA ILE A 348 18.34 -45.32 21.64
C ILE A 348 18.07 -46.68 22.33
N ALA A 349 17.82 -46.71 23.63
CA ALA A 349 17.46 -47.89 24.35
C ALA A 349 16.21 -48.58 23.79
N LYS A 350 15.13 -47.83 23.59
CA LYS A 350 13.89 -48.33 22.99
C LYS A 350 14.10 -48.89 21.58
N PHE A 351 14.97 -48.29 20.78
CA PHE A 351 15.31 -48.79 19.46
C PHE A 351 16.01 -50.15 19.51
N PHE A 352 16.95 -50.33 20.43
CA PHE A 352 17.63 -51.61 20.61
C PHE A 352 16.72 -52.68 21.21
N GLU A 353 15.82 -52.35 22.12
CA GLU A 353 14.79 -53.25 22.64
C GLU A 353 13.82 -53.72 21.55
N ALA A 354 13.38 -52.82 20.67
CA ALA A 354 12.51 -53.15 19.55
C ALA A 354 13.19 -54.08 18.52
N ARG A 355 14.52 -54.08 18.44
CA ARG A 355 15.30 -54.91 17.55
C ARG A 355 15.66 -56.30 18.12
N LYS A 356 15.50 -56.45 19.47
CA LYS A 356 15.70 -57.75 20.15
C LYS A 356 14.44 -58.62 20.16
N LYS A 357 13.29 -58.04 19.79
CA LYS A 357 12.04 -58.74 19.47
C LYS A 357 11.98 -59.06 17.99
#